data_b011d2f4797987eb848c43c96de34de4
#
_entry.id   b011d2f4797987eb848c43c96de34de4
#
_cell.length_a   1.000
_cell.length_b   1.000
_cell.length_c   1.000
_cell.angle_alpha   90.00
_cell.angle_beta   90.00
_cell.angle_gamma   90.00
#
_symmetry.space_group_name_H-M   'P 1'
#
loop_
_entity.id
_entity.type
_entity.pdbx_description
1 polymer ?
#
loop_
_entity_poly.entity_id
_entity_poly.type
_entity_poly.pdbx_seq_one_letter_code
_entity_poly.pdbx_strand_id
1 'polypeptide(L)'
;MSNMESAELDIKSLREKHYNGTVTQIRKAHEDLMIFRVERDIPFPEYKAGQYIALGLGYWEARLADCGQDDVDEKKMSKVAKRPYSISHPILNDEGQLFPMGFRDFLEFYVVLVRPDNENPAPVLTPRLFTLKEGDRLNVGKGIVGSFTLDSFPSTTKTVIFGSTGTGEAPHNHMIHTLLNQGFDGNIVSLICCRYNQDLGYLDLHRQLEDRYP
;
A
#
# COMPACT_ATOMS: atom_id res chain seq x y z
N MET A 1 33.01 -14.47 -16.56
CA MET A 1 32.56 -14.93 -15.23
C MET A 1 32.76 -13.87 -14.14
N SER A 2 33.87 -13.09 -14.09
CA SER A 2 34.12 -12.10 -13.00
C SER A 2 33.14 -10.91 -12.94
N ASN A 3 32.61 -10.44 -14.09
CA ASN A 3 31.75 -9.25 -14.13
C ASN A 3 30.31 -9.50 -13.65
N MET A 4 29.79 -10.74 -13.79
CA MET A 4 28.45 -11.07 -13.27
C MET A 4 28.45 -11.23 -11.73
N GLU A 5 29.51 -11.83 -11.18
CA GLU A 5 29.65 -11.98 -9.73
C GLU A 5 29.82 -10.65 -8.99
N SER A 6 30.55 -9.69 -9.59
CA SER A 6 30.72 -8.36 -8.97
C SER A 6 29.44 -7.50 -9.02
N ALA A 7 28.63 -7.61 -10.09
CA ALA A 7 27.33 -6.94 -10.19
C ALA A 7 26.30 -7.50 -9.22
N GLU A 8 26.30 -8.81 -9.00
CA GLU A 8 25.39 -9.49 -8.07
C GLU A 8 25.75 -9.18 -6.60
N LEU A 9 27.04 -9.09 -6.28
CA LEU A 9 27.52 -8.67 -4.96
C LEU A 9 27.14 -7.22 -4.65
N ASP A 10 27.17 -6.34 -5.64
CA ASP A 10 26.82 -4.92 -5.50
C ASP A 10 25.31 -4.75 -5.21
N ILE A 11 24.44 -5.46 -5.93
CA ILE A 11 22.99 -5.45 -5.69
C ILE A 11 22.65 -5.95 -4.29
N LYS A 12 23.29 -7.02 -3.81
CA LYS A 12 23.07 -7.53 -2.46
C LYS A 12 23.44 -6.48 -1.41
N SER A 13 24.59 -5.87 -1.55
CA SER A 13 25.06 -4.79 -0.67
C SER A 13 24.10 -3.59 -0.68
N LEU A 14 23.57 -3.22 -1.86
CA LEU A 14 22.59 -2.14 -1.99
C LEU A 14 21.26 -2.49 -1.28
N ARG A 15 20.77 -3.72 -1.41
CA ARG A 15 19.58 -4.17 -0.71
C ARG A 15 19.77 -4.14 0.80
N GLU A 16 20.87 -4.69 1.33
CA GLU A 16 21.19 -4.67 2.77
C GLU A 16 21.28 -3.25 3.31
N LYS A 17 21.85 -2.33 2.55
CA LYS A 17 21.97 -0.92 2.93
C LYS A 17 20.66 -0.15 2.94
N HIS A 18 19.77 -0.45 2.03
CA HIS A 18 18.61 0.41 1.75
C HIS A 18 17.26 -0.19 2.15
N TYR A 19 17.15 -1.51 2.29
CA TYR A 19 15.89 -2.17 2.57
C TYR A 19 15.75 -2.50 4.05
N ASN A 20 14.56 -2.26 4.57
CA ASN A 20 14.25 -2.37 6.00
C ASN A 20 12.82 -2.87 6.24
N GLY A 21 12.20 -3.44 5.22
CA GLY A 21 10.89 -4.05 5.29
C GLY A 21 10.82 -5.31 4.44
N THR A 22 9.93 -6.22 4.79
CA THR A 22 9.68 -7.50 4.12
C THR A 22 8.23 -7.56 3.68
N VAL A 23 7.98 -7.99 2.45
CA VAL A 23 6.64 -8.30 1.96
C VAL A 23 6.20 -9.63 2.57
N THR A 24 5.12 -9.62 3.33
CA THR A 24 4.64 -10.83 4.04
C THR A 24 3.41 -11.45 3.42
N GLN A 25 2.65 -10.69 2.65
CA GLN A 25 1.48 -11.18 1.94
C GLN A 25 1.25 -10.39 0.65
N ILE A 26 0.85 -11.08 -0.42
CA ILE A 26 0.41 -10.45 -1.68
C ILE A 26 -0.91 -11.08 -2.11
N ARG A 27 -1.94 -10.24 -2.33
CA ARG A 27 -3.21 -10.63 -2.93
C ARG A 27 -3.46 -9.76 -4.17
N LYS A 28 -3.53 -10.39 -5.34
CA LYS A 28 -3.87 -9.69 -6.58
C LYS A 28 -5.39 -9.77 -6.80
N ALA A 29 -6.05 -8.64 -6.93
CA ALA A 29 -7.42 -8.59 -7.40
C ALA A 29 -7.48 -8.93 -8.91
N HIS A 30 -6.52 -8.40 -9.67
CA HIS A 30 -6.23 -8.76 -11.05
C HIS A 30 -4.77 -8.37 -11.39
N GLU A 31 -4.35 -8.48 -12.66
CA GLU A 31 -2.95 -8.26 -13.06
C GLU A 31 -2.40 -6.86 -12.75
N ASP A 32 -3.28 -5.84 -12.73
CA ASP A 32 -2.91 -4.45 -12.51
C ASP A 32 -3.32 -3.91 -11.13
N LEU A 33 -3.83 -4.75 -10.22
CA LEU A 33 -4.32 -4.32 -8.92
C LEU A 33 -3.94 -5.30 -7.83
N MET A 34 -3.19 -4.84 -6.83
CA MET A 34 -2.78 -5.68 -5.72
C MET A 34 -2.95 -5.02 -4.36
N ILE A 35 -3.18 -5.86 -3.38
CA ILE A 35 -3.11 -5.55 -1.96
C ILE A 35 -1.93 -6.35 -1.41
N PHE A 36 -1.06 -5.70 -0.65
CA PHE A 36 0.07 -6.39 -0.05
C PHE A 36 0.40 -5.85 1.33
N ARG A 37 1.01 -6.69 2.16
CA ARG A 37 1.42 -6.37 3.51
C ARG A 37 2.93 -6.31 3.62
N VAL A 38 3.39 -5.40 4.46
CA VAL A 38 4.81 -5.19 4.72
C VAL A 38 5.04 -5.15 6.22
N GLU A 39 5.91 -5.99 6.69
CA GLU A 39 6.51 -5.91 8.02
C GLU A 39 7.82 -5.11 7.95
N ARG A 40 8.19 -4.46 9.05
CA ARG A 40 9.40 -3.67 9.14
C ARG A 40 10.37 -4.28 10.14
N ASP A 41 11.68 -4.16 9.89
CA ASP A 41 12.73 -4.69 10.78
C ASP A 41 12.69 -4.07 12.19
N ILE A 42 12.09 -2.90 12.31
CA ILE A 42 11.82 -2.23 13.59
C ILE A 42 10.33 -1.88 13.66
N PRO A 43 9.70 -1.89 14.84
CA PRO A 43 8.28 -1.58 14.96
C PRO A 43 7.88 -0.27 14.31
N PHE A 44 6.68 -0.24 13.75
CA PHE A 44 6.11 1.01 13.24
C PHE A 44 5.79 1.96 14.40
N PRO A 45 6.03 3.27 14.22
CA PRO A 45 5.60 4.26 15.20
C PRO A 45 4.07 4.29 15.30
N GLU A 46 3.54 4.97 16.30
CA GLU A 46 2.10 5.28 16.33
C GLU A 46 1.72 6.16 15.16
N TYR A 47 0.56 5.87 14.59
CA TYR A 47 0.03 6.62 13.47
C TYR A 47 -1.51 6.59 13.49
N LYS A 48 -2.11 7.52 12.74
CA LYS A 48 -3.55 7.66 12.62
C LYS A 48 -4.05 7.11 11.30
N ALA A 49 -5.28 6.60 11.30
CA ALA A 49 -5.97 6.23 10.07
C ALA A 49 -6.00 7.40 9.08
N GLY A 50 -5.71 7.11 7.81
CA GLY A 50 -5.62 8.10 6.74
C GLY A 50 -4.20 8.62 6.45
N GLN A 51 -3.22 8.33 7.31
CA GLN A 51 -1.83 8.68 7.08
C GLN A 51 -1.17 7.77 6.03
N TYR A 52 0.00 8.19 5.55
CA TYR A 52 0.76 7.49 4.51
C TYR A 52 2.24 7.36 4.90
N ILE A 53 2.93 6.45 4.21
CA ILE A 53 4.37 6.23 4.33
C ILE A 53 4.98 6.09 2.94
N ALA A 54 6.27 6.43 2.80
CA ALA A 54 6.98 6.20 1.55
C ALA A 54 7.40 4.74 1.43
N LEU A 55 7.09 4.10 0.31
CA LEU A 55 7.67 2.83 -0.11
C LEU A 55 8.67 3.07 -1.23
N GLY A 56 9.67 2.19 -1.34
CA GLY A 56 10.67 2.33 -2.37
C GLY A 56 11.35 1.04 -2.78
N LEU A 57 11.80 1.01 -4.03
CA LEU A 57 12.65 -0.02 -4.60
C LEU A 57 13.81 0.63 -5.35
N GLY A 58 14.94 -0.05 -5.39
CA GLY A 58 16.11 0.42 -6.10
C GLY A 58 15.87 0.47 -7.61
N TYR A 59 16.50 1.43 -8.27
CA TYR A 59 16.51 1.47 -9.74
C TYR A 59 17.16 0.23 -10.34
N TRP A 60 17.97 -0.50 -9.56
CA TRP A 60 18.61 -1.77 -9.93
C TRP A 60 17.66 -2.98 -9.91
N GLU A 61 16.47 -2.83 -9.35
CA GLU A 61 15.51 -3.93 -9.31
C GLU A 61 14.82 -4.15 -10.66
N ALA A 62 14.49 -5.39 -10.94
CA ALA A 62 13.70 -5.75 -12.10
C ALA A 62 12.36 -5.00 -12.12
N ARG A 63 11.82 -4.78 -13.31
CA ARG A 63 10.51 -4.20 -13.54
C ARG A 63 9.74 -5.01 -14.56
N LEU A 64 8.43 -4.86 -14.61
CA LEU A 64 7.60 -5.49 -15.63
C LEU A 64 8.00 -4.97 -17.01
N ALA A 65 8.25 -5.90 -17.94
CA ALA A 65 8.77 -5.60 -19.27
C ALA A 65 7.76 -4.80 -20.14
N ASP A 66 6.48 -5.05 -19.95
CA ASP A 66 5.37 -4.40 -20.67
C ASP A 66 5.08 -2.97 -20.18
N CYS A 67 5.76 -2.53 -19.13
CA CYS A 67 5.69 -1.15 -18.64
C CYS A 67 6.77 -0.23 -19.20
N GLY A 68 7.46 -0.62 -20.28
CA GLY A 68 8.52 0.14 -20.90
C GLY A 68 9.78 0.25 -20.02
N GLN A 69 10.78 0.94 -20.50
CA GLN A 69 12.00 1.25 -19.74
C GLN A 69 11.91 2.67 -19.20
N ASP A 70 12.33 2.86 -17.96
CA ASP A 70 12.49 4.19 -17.40
C ASP A 70 13.85 4.77 -17.90
N ASP A 71 13.83 6.04 -18.23
CA ASP A 71 15.04 6.80 -18.54
C ASP A 71 15.78 7.10 -17.22
N VAL A 72 16.72 6.23 -16.89
CA VAL A 72 17.47 6.29 -15.63
C VAL A 72 18.93 6.64 -15.92
N ASP A 73 19.32 7.83 -15.48
CA ASP A 73 20.72 8.25 -15.44
C ASP A 73 21.55 7.26 -14.58
N GLU A 74 22.75 6.91 -15.03
CA GLU A 74 23.69 6.04 -14.30
C GLU A 74 23.88 6.42 -12.84
N LYS A 75 23.84 7.74 -12.53
CA LYS A 75 23.92 8.27 -11.15
C LYS A 75 22.72 7.88 -10.26
N LYS A 76 21.62 7.46 -10.85
CA LYS A 76 20.42 6.99 -10.13
C LYS A 76 20.41 5.48 -9.95
N MET A 77 21.21 4.73 -10.70
CA MET A 77 21.20 3.26 -10.65
C MET A 77 21.45 2.70 -9.25
N SER A 78 22.23 3.37 -8.39
CA SER A 78 22.46 2.99 -7.00
C SER A 78 21.49 3.60 -5.99
N LYS A 79 20.44 4.29 -6.46
CA LYS A 79 19.45 4.98 -5.60
C LYS A 79 18.15 4.21 -5.50
N VAL A 80 17.33 4.58 -4.50
CA VAL A 80 15.98 4.05 -4.29
C VAL A 80 14.95 5.04 -4.82
N ALA A 81 14.10 4.60 -5.74
CA ALA A 81 12.91 5.33 -6.14
C ALA A 81 11.85 5.20 -5.05
N LYS A 82 11.30 6.30 -4.56
CA LYS A 82 10.31 6.32 -3.48
C LYS A 82 9.05 7.05 -3.88
N ARG A 83 7.90 6.56 -3.41
CA ARG A 83 6.60 7.24 -3.55
C ARG A 83 5.79 7.07 -2.27
N PRO A 84 4.96 8.07 -1.91
CA PRO A 84 4.03 7.94 -0.80
C PRO A 84 2.88 6.99 -1.15
N TYR A 85 2.50 6.16 -0.18
CA TYR A 85 1.34 5.26 -0.25
C TYR A 85 0.53 5.41 1.02
N SER A 86 -0.77 5.63 0.86
CA SER A 86 -1.71 5.61 1.97
C SER A 86 -1.74 4.23 2.60
N ILE A 87 -1.77 4.20 3.93
CA ILE A 87 -1.86 2.96 4.68
C ILE A 87 -3.32 2.52 4.67
N SER A 88 -3.55 1.33 4.13
CA SER A 88 -4.83 0.64 4.18
C SER A 88 -4.94 -0.23 5.44
N HIS A 89 -6.06 -0.93 5.60
CA HIS A 89 -6.26 -1.88 6.69
C HIS A 89 -7.19 -3.01 6.25
N PRO A 90 -6.91 -4.27 6.61
CA PRO A 90 -7.79 -5.39 6.28
C PRO A 90 -9.13 -5.38 7.05
N ILE A 91 -9.27 -4.54 8.09
CA ILE A 91 -10.42 -4.38 8.99
C ILE A 91 -10.75 -5.66 9.76
N LEU A 92 -10.99 -6.77 9.06
CA LEU A 92 -11.30 -8.08 9.63
C LEU A 92 -10.11 -9.05 9.48
N ASN A 93 -9.90 -9.88 10.49
CA ASN A 93 -8.98 -11.01 10.43
C ASN A 93 -9.60 -12.20 9.69
N ASP A 94 -8.87 -13.30 9.56
CA ASP A 94 -9.33 -14.49 8.83
C ASP A 94 -10.56 -15.19 9.48
N GLU A 95 -10.80 -14.95 10.78
CA GLU A 95 -11.99 -15.40 11.48
C GLU A 95 -13.17 -14.41 11.37
N GLY A 96 -13.01 -13.34 10.57
CA GLY A 96 -14.02 -12.31 10.38
C GLY A 96 -14.20 -11.38 11.59
N GLN A 97 -13.25 -11.32 12.53
CA GLN A 97 -13.28 -10.43 13.68
C GLN A 97 -12.52 -9.14 13.37
N LEU A 98 -12.91 -8.02 13.99
CA LEU A 98 -12.15 -6.78 13.88
C LEU A 98 -10.74 -6.97 14.42
N PHE A 99 -9.74 -6.52 13.64
CA PHE A 99 -8.40 -6.36 14.18
C PHE A 99 -8.42 -5.45 15.41
N PRO A 100 -7.62 -5.72 16.45
CA PRO A 100 -7.56 -4.87 17.62
C PRO A 100 -7.00 -3.48 17.27
N MET A 101 -7.45 -2.47 18.01
CA MET A 101 -6.87 -1.13 17.91
C MET A 101 -5.37 -1.14 18.21
N GLY A 102 -4.63 -0.35 17.43
CA GLY A 102 -3.19 -0.22 17.61
C GLY A 102 -2.37 -1.39 17.09
N PHE A 103 -2.98 -2.33 16.37
CA PHE A 103 -2.26 -3.38 15.65
C PHE A 103 -1.28 -2.76 14.64
N ARG A 104 -0.01 -3.15 14.70
CA ARG A 104 1.08 -2.53 13.92
C ARG A 104 2.17 -3.52 13.49
N ASP A 105 1.88 -4.81 13.49
CA ASP A 105 2.88 -5.80 13.08
C ASP A 105 3.17 -5.68 11.58
N PHE A 106 2.17 -5.32 10.79
CA PHE A 106 2.32 -4.99 9.38
C PHE A 106 1.57 -3.72 8.99
N LEU A 107 1.92 -3.14 7.85
CA LEU A 107 1.11 -2.16 7.13
C LEU A 107 0.59 -2.79 5.83
N GLU A 108 -0.66 -2.52 5.51
CA GLU A 108 -1.29 -2.97 4.27
C GLU A 108 -1.37 -1.82 3.26
N PHE A 109 -1.13 -2.14 2.00
CA PHE A 109 -1.15 -1.19 0.90
C PHE A 109 -2.02 -1.70 -0.23
N TYR A 110 -2.75 -0.78 -0.88
CA TYR A 110 -3.58 -1.02 -2.04
C TYR A 110 -3.04 -0.25 -3.22
N VAL A 111 -2.54 -0.95 -4.23
CA VAL A 111 -1.72 -0.36 -5.30
C VAL A 111 -2.19 -0.81 -6.66
N VAL A 112 -2.37 0.18 -7.55
CA VAL A 112 -2.63 -0.05 -8.97
C VAL A 112 -1.32 0.05 -9.77
N LEU A 113 -1.14 -0.84 -10.73
CA LEU A 113 -0.06 -0.74 -11.71
C LEU A 113 -0.36 0.41 -12.67
N VAL A 114 0.53 1.39 -12.68
CA VAL A 114 0.47 2.46 -13.68
C VAL A 114 1.20 1.96 -14.92
N ARG A 115 0.48 1.89 -16.04
CA ARG A 115 1.06 1.58 -17.34
C ARG A 115 1.45 2.85 -18.08
N PRO A 116 2.53 2.85 -18.87
CA PRO A 116 2.88 4.01 -19.69
C PRO A 116 1.80 4.24 -20.74
N ASP A 117 1.55 5.49 -21.04
CA ASP A 117 0.74 5.92 -22.18
C ASP A 117 1.54 6.92 -23.04
N ASN A 118 0.92 7.42 -24.12
CA ASN A 118 1.57 8.33 -25.06
C ASN A 118 1.87 9.72 -24.46
N GLU A 119 1.24 10.07 -23.35
CA GLU A 119 1.31 11.40 -22.74
C GLU A 119 2.21 11.41 -21.49
N ASN A 120 2.37 10.25 -20.84
CA ASN A 120 3.06 10.14 -19.58
C ASN A 120 4.32 9.28 -19.68
N PRO A 121 5.43 9.68 -19.00
CA PRO A 121 6.64 8.88 -18.98
C PRO A 121 6.39 7.54 -18.27
N ALA A 122 7.21 6.55 -18.61
CA ALA A 122 7.14 5.23 -17.98
C ALA A 122 7.25 5.34 -16.44
N PRO A 123 6.30 4.75 -15.69
CA PRO A 123 6.30 4.84 -14.24
C PRO A 123 7.51 4.10 -13.66
N VAL A 124 8.13 4.70 -12.65
CA VAL A 124 9.40 4.18 -12.09
C VAL A 124 9.15 3.07 -11.06
N LEU A 125 8.19 3.25 -10.14
CA LEU A 125 8.08 2.40 -8.96
C LEU A 125 7.04 1.29 -9.10
N THR A 126 5.83 1.57 -9.59
CA THR A 126 4.76 0.55 -9.62
C THR A 126 5.13 -0.67 -10.46
N PRO A 127 5.83 -0.58 -11.63
CA PRO A 127 6.27 -1.77 -12.36
C PRO A 127 7.27 -2.65 -11.57
N ARG A 128 8.02 -2.06 -10.64
CA ARG A 128 8.91 -2.80 -9.75
C ARG A 128 8.16 -3.42 -8.58
N LEU A 129 7.19 -2.71 -8.01
CA LEU A 129 6.34 -3.27 -6.95
C LEU A 129 5.59 -4.52 -7.41
N PHE A 130 5.14 -4.55 -8.67
CA PHE A 130 4.41 -5.68 -9.23
C PHE A 130 5.28 -6.89 -9.57
N THR A 131 6.62 -6.80 -9.47
CA THR A 131 7.52 -7.96 -9.54
C THR A 131 7.79 -8.60 -8.19
N LEU A 132 7.40 -7.95 -7.08
CA LEU A 132 7.64 -8.45 -5.73
C LEU A 132 6.90 -9.75 -5.48
N LYS A 133 7.51 -10.56 -4.63
CA LYS A 133 6.97 -11.79 -4.07
C LYS A 133 7.00 -11.72 -2.54
N GLU A 134 6.25 -12.56 -1.89
CA GLU A 134 6.35 -12.75 -0.45
C GLU A 134 7.76 -13.17 -0.08
N GLY A 135 8.30 -12.55 0.96
CA GLY A 135 9.69 -12.67 1.38
C GLY A 135 10.64 -11.62 0.77
N ASP A 136 10.24 -10.93 -0.28
CA ASP A 136 11.09 -9.89 -0.88
C ASP A 136 11.24 -8.67 0.04
N ARG A 137 12.41 -8.04 -0.09
CA ARG A 137 12.77 -6.87 0.70
C ARG A 137 12.51 -5.58 -0.07
N LEU A 138 12.12 -4.53 0.66
CA LEU A 138 11.91 -3.19 0.10
C LEU A 138 12.29 -2.10 1.11
N ASN A 139 12.37 -0.87 0.61
CA ASN A 139 12.56 0.30 1.46
C ASN A 139 11.22 0.80 1.99
N VAL A 140 11.12 0.93 3.30
CA VAL A 140 10.01 1.55 4.01
C VAL A 140 10.49 2.85 4.64
N GLY A 141 9.76 3.93 4.45
CA GLY A 141 10.08 5.25 4.98
C GLY A 141 10.24 5.26 6.50
N LYS A 142 10.98 6.25 7.01
CA LYS A 142 11.24 6.36 8.44
C LYS A 142 10.02 6.85 9.23
N GLY A 143 9.21 7.72 8.65
CA GLY A 143 8.07 8.38 9.30
C GLY A 143 6.77 8.16 8.56
N ILE A 144 5.69 8.01 9.32
CA ILE A 144 4.31 8.02 8.83
C ILE A 144 3.80 9.44 9.01
N VAL A 145 3.22 10.01 7.98
CA VAL A 145 2.80 11.42 7.93
C VAL A 145 1.47 11.57 7.20
N GLY A 146 0.86 12.74 7.29
CA GLY A 146 -0.38 13.10 6.63
C GLY A 146 -1.38 13.71 7.60
N SER A 147 -2.22 14.59 7.09
CA SER A 147 -3.26 15.32 7.86
C SER A 147 -4.68 14.87 7.51
N PHE A 148 -4.85 13.98 6.55
CA PHE A 148 -6.15 13.41 6.22
C PHE A 148 -6.52 12.33 7.25
N THR A 149 -7.11 12.77 8.37
CA THR A 149 -7.43 11.91 9.51
C THR A 149 -8.85 12.17 10.01
N LEU A 150 -9.33 11.33 10.92
CA LEU A 150 -10.64 11.48 11.56
C LEU A 150 -10.70 12.62 12.60
N ASP A 151 -9.60 13.26 12.92
CA ASP A 151 -9.51 14.30 13.96
C ASP A 151 -10.44 15.51 13.70
N SER A 152 -10.80 15.75 12.43
CA SER A 152 -11.65 16.87 12.03
C SER A 152 -13.14 16.63 12.26
N PHE A 153 -13.56 15.39 12.57
CA PHE A 153 -14.98 15.09 12.74
C PHE A 153 -15.49 15.54 14.11
N PRO A 154 -16.59 16.33 14.13
CA PRO A 154 -17.25 16.64 15.39
C PRO A 154 -17.74 15.37 16.10
N SER A 155 -17.71 15.36 17.44
CA SER A 155 -18.25 14.26 18.25
C SER A 155 -19.74 14.00 18.05
N THR A 156 -20.46 14.96 17.46
CA THR A 156 -21.88 14.89 17.12
C THR A 156 -22.15 14.28 15.74
N THR A 157 -21.10 13.87 15.02
CA THR A 157 -21.25 13.27 13.68
C THR A 157 -22.06 11.99 13.74
N LYS A 158 -23.11 11.90 12.93
CA LYS A 158 -24.00 10.72 12.85
C LYS A 158 -23.89 9.97 11.53
N THR A 159 -23.28 10.57 10.53
CA THR A 159 -23.03 9.91 9.24
C THR A 159 -21.69 10.33 8.69
N VAL A 160 -20.87 9.35 8.35
CA VAL A 160 -19.59 9.55 7.68
C VAL A 160 -19.68 8.97 6.26
N ILE A 161 -19.38 9.81 5.27
CA ILE A 161 -19.38 9.39 3.87
C ILE A 161 -17.95 9.43 3.35
N PHE A 162 -17.43 8.29 2.96
CA PHE A 162 -16.13 8.15 2.30
C PHE A 162 -16.35 8.07 0.79
N GLY A 163 -15.82 9.04 0.05
CA GLY A 163 -15.84 9.04 -1.40
C GLY A 163 -14.45 8.81 -1.97
N SER A 164 -14.27 7.78 -2.80
CA SER A 164 -12.98 7.43 -3.39
C SER A 164 -13.05 7.09 -4.87
N THR A 165 -11.88 7.18 -5.52
CA THR A 165 -11.68 6.67 -6.87
C THR A 165 -10.53 5.64 -6.82
N GLY A 166 -10.81 4.42 -7.27
CA GLY A 166 -9.83 3.33 -7.30
C GLY A 166 -9.14 3.14 -5.94
N THR A 167 -7.80 3.13 -5.93
CA THR A 167 -6.99 2.91 -4.71
C THR A 167 -7.05 4.04 -3.67
N GLY A 168 -7.78 5.13 -3.96
CA GLY A 168 -8.14 6.15 -2.95
C GLY A 168 -8.97 5.60 -1.79
N GLU A 169 -9.51 4.40 -1.91
CA GLU A 169 -10.17 3.63 -0.85
C GLU A 169 -9.22 3.26 0.30
N ALA A 170 -7.93 3.10 0.06
CA ALA A 170 -6.95 2.62 1.03
C ALA A 170 -7.00 3.34 2.40
N PRO A 171 -6.94 4.68 2.49
CA PRO A 171 -7.03 5.37 3.78
C PRO A 171 -8.39 5.22 4.44
N HIS A 172 -9.47 5.06 3.67
CA HIS A 172 -10.82 4.90 4.19
C HIS A 172 -11.00 3.58 4.92
N ASN A 173 -10.43 2.48 4.44
CA ASN A 173 -10.49 1.18 5.12
C ASN A 173 -9.90 1.27 6.55
N HIS A 174 -8.80 1.97 6.72
CA HIS A 174 -8.25 2.18 8.06
C HIS A 174 -9.14 3.11 8.91
N MET A 175 -9.76 4.12 8.31
CA MET A 175 -10.71 4.99 9.01
C MET A 175 -11.98 4.21 9.44
N ILE A 176 -12.51 3.35 8.57
CA ILE A 176 -13.64 2.47 8.88
C ILE A 176 -13.27 1.55 10.05
N HIS A 177 -12.12 0.88 9.99
CA HIS A 177 -11.60 0.06 11.09
C HIS A 177 -11.58 0.83 12.42
N THR A 178 -11.07 2.07 12.38
CA THR A 178 -10.99 2.93 13.57
C THR A 178 -12.37 3.26 14.12
N LEU A 179 -13.32 3.67 13.28
CA LEU A 179 -14.68 4.00 13.68
C LEU A 179 -15.40 2.79 14.31
N LEU A 180 -15.30 1.63 13.68
CA LEU A 180 -15.93 0.39 14.19
C LEU A 180 -15.35 -0.02 15.55
N ASN A 181 -14.02 0.05 15.72
CA ASN A 181 -13.39 -0.26 17.02
C ASN A 181 -13.71 0.75 18.12
N GLN A 182 -13.96 2.01 17.77
CA GLN A 182 -14.40 3.05 18.71
C GLN A 182 -15.88 2.95 19.07
N GLY A 183 -16.62 2.01 18.49
CA GLY A 183 -18.06 1.85 18.72
C GLY A 183 -18.88 3.00 18.14
N PHE A 184 -18.47 3.53 16.97
CA PHE A 184 -19.25 4.56 16.29
C PHE A 184 -20.67 4.06 16.00
N ASP A 185 -21.67 4.76 16.55
CA ASP A 185 -23.10 4.41 16.51
C ASP A 185 -23.87 5.03 15.33
N GLY A 186 -23.14 5.69 14.42
CA GLY A 186 -23.71 6.36 13.24
C GLY A 186 -23.57 5.53 11.97
N ASN A 187 -24.01 6.12 10.86
CA ASN A 187 -23.91 5.47 9.55
C ASN A 187 -22.54 5.70 8.94
N ILE A 188 -21.97 4.64 8.37
CA ILE A 188 -20.75 4.69 7.55
C ILE A 188 -21.15 4.36 6.12
N VAL A 189 -20.88 5.26 5.19
CA VAL A 189 -21.18 5.08 3.76
C VAL A 189 -19.88 5.12 2.99
N SER A 190 -19.57 4.06 2.23
CA SER A 190 -18.41 4.00 1.34
C SER A 190 -18.85 4.05 -0.12
N LEU A 191 -18.45 5.12 -0.82
CA LEU A 191 -18.73 5.32 -2.24
C LEU A 191 -17.42 5.15 -3.03
N ILE A 192 -17.33 4.09 -3.82
CA ILE A 192 -16.14 3.76 -4.58
C ILE A 192 -16.45 3.86 -6.07
N CYS A 193 -15.75 4.76 -6.75
CA CYS A 193 -15.82 4.91 -8.19
C CYS A 193 -14.65 4.18 -8.86
N CYS A 194 -14.93 3.24 -9.75
CA CYS A 194 -13.94 2.53 -10.54
C CYS A 194 -14.45 2.28 -11.97
N ARG A 195 -13.56 1.88 -12.88
CA ARG A 195 -13.94 1.63 -14.28
C ARG A 195 -14.66 0.30 -14.45
N TYR A 196 -14.18 -0.72 -13.75
CA TYR A 196 -14.66 -2.09 -13.89
C TYR A 196 -14.90 -2.68 -12.50
N ASN A 197 -15.85 -3.59 -12.41
CA ASN A 197 -16.18 -4.28 -11.14
C ASN A 197 -14.97 -5.02 -10.54
N GLN A 198 -14.07 -5.54 -11.37
CA GLN A 198 -12.83 -6.20 -10.92
C GLN A 198 -11.84 -5.25 -10.24
N ASP A 199 -12.00 -3.92 -10.40
CA ASP A 199 -11.18 -2.91 -9.76
C ASP A 199 -11.59 -2.65 -8.29
N LEU A 200 -12.65 -3.31 -7.80
CA LEU A 200 -13.10 -3.27 -6.41
C LEU A 200 -12.34 -4.32 -5.57
N GLY A 201 -11.10 -4.04 -5.23
CA GLY A 201 -10.21 -5.00 -4.56
C GLY A 201 -10.65 -5.41 -3.16
N TYR A 202 -11.49 -4.61 -2.50
CA TYR A 202 -12.03 -4.89 -1.16
C TYR A 202 -13.55 -5.18 -1.17
N LEU A 203 -14.16 -5.47 -2.32
CA LEU A 203 -15.61 -5.68 -2.42
C LEU A 203 -16.12 -6.73 -1.44
N ASP A 204 -15.44 -7.87 -1.32
CA ASP A 204 -15.86 -8.95 -0.42
C ASP A 204 -15.74 -8.55 1.05
N LEU A 205 -14.73 -7.74 1.41
CA LEU A 205 -14.60 -7.17 2.75
C LEU A 205 -15.78 -6.23 3.06
N HIS A 206 -16.11 -5.33 2.15
CA HIS A 206 -17.23 -4.39 2.35
C HIS A 206 -18.57 -5.13 2.49
N ARG A 207 -18.82 -6.17 1.70
CA ARG A 207 -20.03 -7.02 1.86
C ARG A 207 -20.09 -7.69 3.23
N GLN A 208 -18.97 -8.24 3.71
CA GLN A 208 -18.92 -8.83 5.05
C GLN A 208 -19.20 -7.77 6.15
N LEU A 209 -18.73 -6.54 5.95
CA LEU A 209 -19.02 -5.45 6.90
C LEU A 209 -20.49 -5.04 6.86
N GLU A 210 -21.11 -4.93 5.69
CA GLU A 210 -22.55 -4.65 5.54
C GLU A 210 -23.42 -5.71 6.23
N ASP A 211 -23.07 -7.00 6.06
CA ASP A 211 -23.80 -8.10 6.72
C ASP A 211 -23.64 -8.05 8.25
N ARG A 212 -22.51 -7.59 8.75
CA ARG A 212 -22.18 -7.60 10.18
C ARG A 212 -22.62 -6.33 10.92
N TYR A 213 -22.63 -5.22 10.25
CA TYR A 213 -22.96 -3.88 10.77
C TYR A 213 -24.03 -3.23 9.89
N PRO A 214 -25.27 -3.75 9.95
CA PRO A 214 -26.38 -3.30 9.09
C PRO A 214 -26.83 -1.85 9.40
#